data_0ee3d4ad7486012930ba83eaf8b76b0c
#
_entry.id   0ee3d4ad7486012930ba83eaf8b76b0c
#
_cell.length_a   1.000
_cell.length_b   1.000
_cell.length_c   1.000
_cell.angle_alpha   90.00
_cell.angle_beta   90.00
_cell.angle_gamma   90.00
#
_symmetry.space_group_name_H-M   'P 1'
#
loop_
_entity.id
_entity.type
_entity.pdbx_description
1 polymer ?
#
loop_
_entity_poly.entity_id
_entity_poly.type
_entity_poly.pdbx_seq_one_letter_code
_entity_poly.pdbx_strand_id
1 'polypeptide(L)'
;MRWTDELDTALRRATQAVEAGARLIEWRIDALAEEPDALAAIKALVRRCPAPCIVTCRVCGEGGDYGGTESHRAEIFEALVRGDHPPRYIDIELAAYQRDTRLRRTISAALKDGERARDTHTSLILSVHDFDRRPADLLQRIEAMTNEPACSVIKVAWQARSLRDNLEALDLLAQRAKPMIALCMGRFGLMSRVLAPKFGGLLTYATDRPTETTAPGQPTIDELQNVYRFQRIGPPTKVYGVIGWPVEHSLGPSIHNAGFEAVEHAGAYLPMAIPPQYEHFKATVGAMLDHQHLGFRGASVTSPHKEHLLRFVADRGGRIDPLAERIGAANTLVVNDEGFIECFNTDAPAAQEALCAGMGIERSALAGLRVAVLGAGGVARAIVADLSHDGAEVTVFNRTQDRAEALANEFNGREAASGRRTKVVAAKADAIAGDRFDVFINCTPMGMAGGPAPDESPLPDDVPLDENVTVFDTVYTPQRTPLIHQAEAHGARTISGLDMFLRQAAMQFEHWTGRDAPTEAFAAALKNQ
;
A
#
# COMPACT_ATOMS: atom_id res chain seq x y z
N MET A 1 -7.31 -17.92 11.93
CA MET A 1 -7.47 -17.57 13.36
C MET A 1 -6.60 -18.49 14.19
N ARG A 2 -5.72 -17.96 15.03
CA ARG A 2 -4.99 -18.77 16.05
C ARG A 2 -5.95 -19.11 17.16
N TRP A 3 -5.80 -20.31 17.72
CA TRP A 3 -6.51 -20.68 18.94
C TRP A 3 -5.87 -19.99 20.14
N THR A 4 -6.56 -19.02 20.71
CA THR A 4 -6.18 -18.31 21.95
C THR A 4 -7.37 -18.12 22.88
N ASP A 5 -8.58 -18.47 22.41
CA ASP A 5 -9.86 -18.14 23.04
C ASP A 5 -10.65 -19.42 23.36
N GLU A 6 -11.69 -19.28 24.18
CA GLU A 6 -12.70 -20.32 24.32
C GLU A 6 -13.43 -20.59 22.99
N LEU A 7 -13.90 -21.83 22.80
CA LEU A 7 -14.54 -22.31 21.57
C LEU A 7 -15.62 -21.36 21.02
N ASP A 8 -16.52 -20.88 21.89
CA ASP A 8 -17.60 -20.01 21.46
C ASP A 8 -17.12 -18.62 21.04
N THR A 9 -16.03 -18.13 21.61
CA THR A 9 -15.41 -16.87 21.22
C THR A 9 -14.77 -17.01 19.84
N ALA A 10 -14.02 -18.09 19.58
CA ALA A 10 -13.44 -18.36 18.28
C ALA A 10 -14.52 -18.47 17.18
N LEU A 11 -15.63 -19.15 17.47
CA LEU A 11 -16.75 -19.27 16.53
C LEU A 11 -17.48 -17.96 16.27
N ARG A 12 -17.69 -17.11 17.29
CA ARG A 12 -18.22 -15.75 17.08
C ARG A 12 -17.32 -14.91 16.16
N ARG A 13 -16.01 -14.96 16.38
CA ARG A 13 -15.02 -14.28 15.50
C ARG A 13 -15.12 -14.81 14.06
N ALA A 14 -15.22 -16.10 13.87
CA ALA A 14 -15.39 -16.68 12.53
C ALA A 14 -16.69 -16.22 11.86
N THR A 15 -17.79 -16.12 12.61
CA THR A 15 -19.05 -15.57 12.09
C THR A 15 -18.89 -14.12 11.65
N GLN A 16 -18.29 -13.27 12.48
CA GLN A 16 -18.01 -11.87 12.14
C GLN A 16 -17.10 -11.74 10.90
N ALA A 17 -16.10 -12.61 10.79
CA ALA A 17 -15.21 -12.63 9.61
C ALA A 17 -15.98 -12.99 8.33
N VAL A 18 -16.92 -13.94 8.40
CA VAL A 18 -17.78 -14.30 7.25
C VAL A 18 -18.72 -13.16 6.89
N GLU A 19 -19.33 -12.51 7.86
CA GLU A 19 -20.16 -11.31 7.67
C GLU A 19 -19.36 -10.17 7.02
N ALA A 20 -18.09 -10.01 7.38
CA ALA A 20 -17.15 -9.05 6.77
C ALA A 20 -16.65 -9.47 5.38
N GLY A 21 -17.03 -10.67 4.87
CA GLY A 21 -16.74 -11.11 3.51
C GLY A 21 -15.74 -12.25 3.36
N ALA A 22 -15.26 -12.87 4.46
CA ALA A 22 -14.46 -14.09 4.38
C ALA A 22 -15.29 -15.26 3.86
N ARG A 23 -14.75 -16.01 2.90
CA ARG A 23 -15.42 -17.18 2.30
C ARG A 23 -14.85 -18.51 2.78
N LEU A 24 -13.74 -18.48 3.49
CA LEU A 24 -13.02 -19.63 4.00
C LEU A 24 -12.35 -19.23 5.32
N ILE A 25 -12.43 -20.09 6.33
CA ILE A 25 -11.79 -19.86 7.64
C ILE A 25 -10.59 -20.79 7.78
N GLU A 26 -9.42 -20.27 8.10
CA GLU A 26 -8.28 -21.09 8.51
C GLU A 26 -8.23 -21.18 10.03
N TRP A 27 -8.35 -22.39 10.56
CA TRP A 27 -8.13 -22.70 11.96
C TRP A 27 -6.66 -23.09 12.19
N ARG A 28 -5.92 -22.23 12.88
CA ARG A 28 -4.57 -22.51 13.37
C ARG A 28 -4.70 -23.20 14.71
N ILE A 29 -4.55 -24.53 14.68
CA ILE A 29 -4.75 -25.39 15.84
C ILE A 29 -3.44 -25.77 16.56
N ASP A 30 -2.35 -25.12 16.23
CA ASP A 30 -0.99 -25.47 16.69
C ASP A 30 -0.93 -25.63 18.23
N ALA A 31 -1.32 -24.59 18.97
CA ALA A 31 -1.34 -24.62 20.43
C ALA A 31 -2.45 -25.55 20.98
N LEU A 32 -3.63 -25.57 20.35
CA LEU A 32 -4.73 -26.44 20.78
C LEU A 32 -4.39 -27.93 20.65
N ALA A 33 -3.61 -28.31 19.64
CA ALA A 33 -3.26 -29.70 19.37
C ALA A 33 -2.44 -30.39 20.49
N GLU A 34 -1.84 -29.62 21.38
CA GLU A 34 -1.06 -30.12 22.52
C GLU A 34 -1.87 -30.19 23.83
N GLU A 35 -3.12 -29.70 23.83
CA GLU A 35 -3.98 -29.71 25.01
C GLU A 35 -4.64 -31.08 25.22
N PRO A 36 -4.94 -31.46 26.47
CA PRO A 36 -5.80 -32.59 26.75
C PRO A 36 -7.16 -32.42 26.05
N ASP A 37 -7.69 -33.51 25.48
CA ASP A 37 -8.97 -33.50 24.76
C ASP A 37 -9.02 -32.59 23.49
N ALA A 38 -7.88 -32.16 22.96
CA ALA A 38 -7.73 -31.33 21.77
C ALA A 38 -8.62 -31.78 20.59
N LEU A 39 -8.65 -33.09 20.33
CA LEU A 39 -9.39 -33.63 19.19
C LEU A 39 -10.89 -33.36 19.27
N ALA A 40 -11.49 -33.39 20.46
CA ALA A 40 -12.92 -33.08 20.63
C ALA A 40 -13.22 -31.61 20.35
N ALA A 41 -12.36 -30.70 20.85
CA ALA A 41 -12.47 -29.26 20.60
C ALA A 41 -12.26 -28.93 19.12
N ILE A 42 -11.26 -29.51 18.46
CA ILE A 42 -11.00 -29.31 17.03
C ILE A 42 -12.16 -29.81 16.17
N LYS A 43 -12.72 -30.98 16.47
CA LYS A 43 -13.92 -31.49 15.78
C LYS A 43 -15.12 -30.55 15.96
N ALA A 44 -15.29 -29.97 17.16
CA ALA A 44 -16.36 -29.00 17.41
C ALA A 44 -16.16 -27.70 16.62
N LEU A 45 -14.93 -27.18 16.51
CA LEU A 45 -14.58 -26.04 15.65
C LEU A 45 -14.95 -26.30 14.19
N VAL A 46 -14.52 -27.43 13.64
CA VAL A 46 -14.77 -27.77 12.24
C VAL A 46 -16.27 -27.93 11.98
N ARG A 47 -16.96 -28.68 12.84
CA ARG A 47 -18.42 -28.93 12.70
C ARG A 47 -19.27 -27.66 12.78
N ARG A 48 -18.89 -26.71 13.65
CA ARG A 48 -19.65 -25.46 13.91
C ARG A 48 -19.13 -24.29 13.10
N CYS A 49 -18.11 -24.49 12.24
CA CYS A 49 -17.54 -23.41 11.43
C CYS A 49 -18.62 -22.82 10.50
N PRO A 50 -18.80 -21.49 10.46
CA PRO A 50 -19.84 -20.84 9.66
C PRO A 50 -19.56 -20.88 8.14
N ALA A 51 -18.36 -21.28 7.72
CA ALA A 51 -17.94 -21.40 6.33
C ALA A 51 -17.04 -22.64 6.15
N PRO A 52 -16.77 -23.09 4.91
CA PRO A 52 -15.73 -24.09 4.68
C PRO A 52 -14.42 -23.70 5.37
N CYS A 53 -13.65 -24.66 5.85
CA CYS A 53 -12.43 -24.34 6.60
C CYS A 53 -11.18 -25.09 6.13
N ILE A 54 -10.03 -24.49 6.41
CA ILE A 54 -8.70 -25.10 6.39
C ILE A 54 -8.34 -25.41 7.85
N VAL A 55 -7.83 -26.59 8.11
CA VAL A 55 -7.21 -26.90 9.40
C VAL A 55 -5.70 -26.97 9.21
N THR A 56 -4.99 -26.12 9.94
CA THR A 56 -3.53 -26.01 9.91
C THR A 56 -2.98 -26.25 11.32
N CYS A 57 -2.10 -27.24 11.46
CA CYS A 57 -1.30 -27.47 12.66
C CYS A 57 0.16 -27.20 12.31
N ARG A 58 0.60 -25.96 12.45
CA ARG A 58 1.90 -25.50 11.97
C ARG A 58 3.01 -25.79 12.98
N VAL A 59 4.10 -26.39 12.49
CA VAL A 59 5.28 -26.68 13.33
C VAL A 59 6.09 -25.41 13.62
N CYS A 60 6.80 -25.39 14.75
CA CYS A 60 7.63 -24.25 15.18
C CYS A 60 8.66 -23.81 14.11
N GLY A 61 9.24 -24.76 13.36
CA GLY A 61 10.23 -24.47 12.31
C GLY A 61 9.70 -23.70 11.09
N GLU A 62 8.37 -23.61 10.91
CA GLU A 62 7.72 -22.86 9.81
C GLU A 62 6.70 -21.82 10.33
N GLY A 63 7.01 -21.21 11.49
CA GLY A 63 6.24 -20.09 12.03
C GLY A 63 4.95 -20.48 12.75
N GLY A 64 4.88 -21.71 13.26
CA GLY A 64 3.82 -22.20 14.12
C GLY A 64 4.26 -22.39 15.57
N ASP A 65 3.35 -22.88 16.38
CA ASP A 65 3.54 -23.13 17.82
C ASP A 65 3.51 -24.63 18.18
N TYR A 66 3.31 -25.55 17.19
CA TYR A 66 3.26 -26.99 17.46
C TYR A 66 4.66 -27.57 17.64
N GLY A 67 4.91 -28.11 18.85
CA GLY A 67 6.14 -28.82 19.24
C GLY A 67 5.98 -30.32 19.43
N GLY A 68 4.76 -30.88 19.24
CA GLY A 68 4.46 -32.28 19.41
C GLY A 68 5.02 -33.18 18.32
N THR A 69 4.63 -34.46 18.33
CA THR A 69 5.12 -35.46 17.38
C THR A 69 4.32 -35.49 16.08
N GLU A 70 4.97 -35.84 14.96
CA GLU A 70 4.29 -36.03 13.67
C GLU A 70 3.24 -37.15 13.70
N SER A 71 3.45 -38.19 14.55
CA SER A 71 2.46 -39.25 14.75
C SER A 71 1.16 -38.72 15.35
N HIS A 72 1.25 -37.90 16.39
CA HIS A 72 0.07 -37.29 17.02
C HIS A 72 -0.65 -36.33 16.03
N ARG A 73 0.10 -35.53 15.31
CA ARG A 73 -0.44 -34.65 14.27
C ARG A 73 -1.16 -35.43 13.15
N ALA A 74 -0.58 -36.56 12.71
CA ALA A 74 -1.20 -37.46 11.75
C ALA A 74 -2.52 -38.07 12.27
N GLU A 75 -2.60 -38.45 13.53
CA GLU A 75 -3.81 -39.00 14.18
C GLU A 75 -4.93 -37.92 14.22
N ILE A 76 -4.59 -36.66 14.54
CA ILE A 76 -5.56 -35.56 14.52
C ILE A 76 -6.11 -35.37 13.09
N PHE A 77 -5.26 -35.23 12.08
CA PHE A 77 -5.72 -35.02 10.70
C PHE A 77 -6.51 -36.24 10.18
N GLU A 78 -6.08 -37.47 10.45
CA GLU A 78 -6.81 -38.67 10.07
C GLU A 78 -8.23 -38.66 10.67
N ALA A 79 -8.34 -38.38 11.98
CA ALA A 79 -9.61 -38.35 12.70
C ALA A 79 -10.54 -37.22 12.20
N LEU A 80 -10.01 -36.13 11.68
CA LEU A 80 -10.77 -35.04 11.05
C LEU A 80 -11.24 -35.44 9.65
N VAL A 81 -10.35 -35.95 8.81
CA VAL A 81 -10.67 -36.35 7.43
C VAL A 81 -11.68 -37.50 7.39
N ARG A 82 -11.57 -38.51 8.29
CA ARG A 82 -12.51 -39.63 8.41
C ARG A 82 -13.78 -39.28 9.19
N GLY A 83 -13.82 -38.15 9.91
CA GLY A 83 -14.95 -37.74 10.76
C GLY A 83 -16.18 -37.37 9.96
N ASP A 84 -17.37 -37.19 10.60
CA ASP A 84 -18.65 -36.89 9.95
C ASP A 84 -18.72 -35.50 9.30
N HIS A 85 -17.91 -34.58 9.77
CA HIS A 85 -17.80 -33.21 9.26
C HIS A 85 -16.33 -32.89 8.91
N PRO A 86 -15.81 -33.37 7.77
CA PRO A 86 -14.41 -33.12 7.40
C PRO A 86 -14.18 -31.67 7.01
N PRO A 87 -13.00 -31.08 7.31
CA PRO A 87 -12.64 -29.76 6.81
C PRO A 87 -12.51 -29.77 5.29
N ARG A 88 -12.70 -28.62 4.64
CA ARG A 88 -12.47 -28.50 3.19
C ARG A 88 -11.01 -28.74 2.81
N TYR A 89 -10.09 -28.27 3.65
CA TYR A 89 -8.65 -28.45 3.44
C TYR A 89 -7.94 -28.80 4.74
N ILE A 90 -6.86 -29.55 4.62
CA ILE A 90 -5.80 -29.66 5.63
C ILE A 90 -4.49 -29.13 5.04
N ASP A 91 -3.72 -28.40 5.83
CA ASP A 91 -2.44 -27.80 5.41
C ASP A 91 -1.28 -28.49 6.16
N ILE A 92 -0.36 -29.08 5.41
CA ILE A 92 0.80 -29.82 5.94
C ILE A 92 2.05 -29.31 5.21
N GLU A 93 3.13 -29.09 5.97
CA GLU A 93 4.41 -28.68 5.42
C GLU A 93 5.01 -29.78 4.53
N LEU A 94 5.53 -29.40 3.35
CA LEU A 94 6.20 -30.32 2.44
C LEU A 94 7.35 -31.07 3.13
N ALA A 95 8.14 -30.37 3.93
CA ALA A 95 9.28 -30.94 4.63
C ALA A 95 8.88 -32.05 5.62
N ALA A 96 7.80 -31.86 6.38
CA ALA A 96 7.26 -32.86 7.29
C ALA A 96 6.67 -34.04 6.51
N TYR A 97 5.90 -33.78 5.47
CA TYR A 97 5.26 -34.79 4.63
C TYR A 97 6.28 -35.69 3.90
N GLN A 98 7.41 -35.15 3.47
CA GLN A 98 8.50 -35.91 2.84
C GLN A 98 9.33 -36.70 3.84
N ARG A 99 9.61 -36.13 5.02
CA ARG A 99 10.48 -36.72 6.04
C ARG A 99 9.80 -37.87 6.76
N ASP A 100 8.50 -37.74 7.09
CA ASP A 100 7.76 -38.72 7.87
C ASP A 100 6.87 -39.62 6.98
N THR A 101 7.36 -40.85 6.72
CA THR A 101 6.66 -41.85 5.91
C THR A 101 5.32 -42.29 6.52
N ARG A 102 5.20 -42.31 7.88
CA ARG A 102 3.95 -42.66 8.56
C ARG A 102 2.90 -41.57 8.35
N LEU A 103 3.25 -40.28 8.60
CA LEU A 103 2.38 -39.16 8.33
C LEU A 103 1.86 -39.19 6.87
N ARG A 104 2.78 -39.31 5.90
CA ARG A 104 2.43 -39.41 4.49
C ARG A 104 1.45 -40.50 4.16
N ARG A 105 1.70 -41.75 4.65
CA ARG A 105 0.83 -42.90 4.39
C ARG A 105 -0.52 -42.75 5.04
N THR A 106 -0.58 -42.33 6.30
CA THR A 106 -1.83 -42.10 7.05
C THR A 106 -2.72 -41.07 6.35
N ILE A 107 -2.15 -39.92 5.99
CA ILE A 107 -2.90 -38.86 5.33
C ILE A 107 -3.37 -39.29 3.92
N SER A 108 -2.49 -39.90 3.11
CA SER A 108 -2.88 -40.33 1.76
C SER A 108 -3.97 -41.42 1.79
N ALA A 109 -3.97 -42.31 2.79
CA ALA A 109 -5.02 -43.31 2.97
C ALA A 109 -6.34 -42.65 3.40
N ALA A 110 -6.31 -41.76 4.40
CA ALA A 110 -7.50 -41.08 4.91
C ALA A 110 -8.21 -40.26 3.82
N LEU A 111 -7.44 -39.55 2.99
CA LEU A 111 -7.99 -38.75 1.87
C LEU A 111 -8.68 -39.65 0.83
N LYS A 112 -8.04 -40.77 0.42
CA LYS A 112 -8.64 -41.73 -0.54
C LYS A 112 -9.92 -42.37 -0.03
N ASP A 113 -9.94 -42.72 1.27
CA ASP A 113 -11.13 -43.32 1.89
C ASP A 113 -12.26 -42.27 2.01
N GLY A 114 -11.93 -41.03 2.30
CA GLY A 114 -12.87 -39.91 2.32
C GLY A 114 -13.52 -39.65 0.96
N GLU A 115 -12.74 -39.67 -0.13
CA GLU A 115 -13.26 -39.52 -1.50
C GLU A 115 -14.24 -40.63 -1.88
N ARG A 116 -14.03 -41.85 -1.43
CA ARG A 116 -14.91 -43.02 -1.72
C ARG A 116 -16.20 -42.98 -0.93
N ALA A 117 -16.16 -42.39 0.26
CA ALA A 117 -17.28 -42.45 1.21
C ALA A 117 -18.31 -41.33 1.05
N ARG A 118 -17.99 -40.22 0.35
CA ARG A 118 -18.81 -38.97 0.38
C ARG A 118 -18.66 -38.13 -0.89
N ASP A 119 -19.72 -37.34 -1.17
CA ASP A 119 -19.69 -36.28 -2.19
C ASP A 119 -18.80 -35.09 -1.82
N THR A 120 -18.55 -34.88 -0.51
CA THR A 120 -17.66 -33.82 0.01
C THR A 120 -16.39 -34.46 0.56
N HIS A 121 -15.22 -34.06 0.04
CA HIS A 121 -13.93 -34.59 0.46
C HIS A 121 -12.98 -33.46 0.90
N THR A 122 -12.06 -33.83 1.78
CA THR A 122 -10.95 -32.96 2.18
C THR A 122 -9.87 -32.97 1.13
N SER A 123 -9.33 -31.80 0.81
CA SER A 123 -8.17 -31.64 -0.08
C SER A 123 -6.90 -31.32 0.71
N LEU A 124 -5.76 -31.86 0.28
CA LEU A 124 -4.46 -31.60 0.89
C LEU A 124 -3.80 -30.35 0.26
N ILE A 125 -3.46 -29.39 1.13
CA ILE A 125 -2.53 -28.32 0.83
C ILE A 125 -1.15 -28.77 1.30
N LEU A 126 -0.17 -28.87 0.39
CA LEU A 126 1.23 -28.95 0.77
C LEU A 126 1.84 -27.57 0.75
N SER A 127 2.52 -27.20 1.84
CA SER A 127 2.98 -25.83 2.05
C SER A 127 4.47 -25.71 2.32
N VAL A 128 5.03 -24.56 1.96
CA VAL A 128 6.41 -24.13 2.23
C VAL A 128 6.38 -22.70 2.72
N HIS A 129 7.01 -22.43 3.86
CA HIS A 129 7.15 -21.08 4.41
C HIS A 129 8.63 -20.79 4.68
N ASP A 130 9.08 -19.59 4.28
CA ASP A 130 10.42 -19.09 4.61
C ASP A 130 10.27 -17.61 5.07
N PHE A 131 10.57 -17.37 6.35
CA PHE A 131 10.40 -16.07 7.00
C PHE A 131 11.61 -15.15 6.82
N ASP A 132 12.68 -15.62 6.18
CA ASP A 132 13.89 -14.85 5.96
C ASP A 132 14.03 -14.36 4.51
N ARG A 133 13.65 -15.22 3.54
CA ARG A 133 13.86 -14.95 2.12
C ARG A 133 13.12 -15.94 1.22
N ARG A 134 13.23 -15.73 -0.08
CA ARG A 134 12.85 -16.73 -1.08
C ARG A 134 13.74 -17.97 -0.93
N PRO A 135 13.17 -19.18 -0.80
CA PRO A 135 13.96 -20.42 -0.76
C PRO A 135 14.82 -20.59 -2.04
N ALA A 136 16.06 -20.98 -1.89
CA ALA A 136 16.94 -21.21 -3.04
C ALA A 136 16.45 -22.36 -3.94
N ASP A 137 15.82 -23.37 -3.34
CA ASP A 137 15.26 -24.57 -3.97
C ASP A 137 13.74 -24.50 -4.22
N LEU A 138 13.17 -23.28 -4.28
CA LEU A 138 11.72 -23.05 -4.40
C LEU A 138 11.11 -23.84 -5.58
N LEU A 139 11.71 -23.80 -6.75
CA LEU A 139 11.18 -24.49 -7.93
C LEU A 139 11.22 -26.01 -7.78
N GLN A 140 12.26 -26.57 -7.16
CA GLN A 140 12.34 -28.01 -6.85
C GLN A 140 11.25 -28.44 -5.85
N ARG A 141 10.95 -27.59 -4.86
CA ARG A 141 9.85 -27.83 -3.90
C ARG A 141 8.49 -27.79 -4.58
N ILE A 142 8.27 -26.83 -5.48
CA ILE A 142 7.04 -26.75 -6.29
C ILE A 142 6.90 -27.98 -7.17
N GLU A 143 7.96 -28.42 -7.83
CA GLU A 143 7.97 -29.65 -8.63
C GLU A 143 7.63 -30.89 -7.80
N ALA A 144 8.22 -31.02 -6.61
CA ALA A 144 7.92 -32.12 -5.68
C ALA A 144 6.43 -32.14 -5.27
N MET A 145 5.83 -30.98 -4.96
CA MET A 145 4.40 -30.86 -4.67
C MET A 145 3.51 -31.12 -5.90
N THR A 146 3.96 -30.70 -7.08
CA THR A 146 3.26 -30.95 -8.35
C THR A 146 3.18 -32.46 -8.65
N ASN A 147 4.27 -33.17 -8.41
CA ASN A 147 4.39 -34.62 -8.66
C ASN A 147 3.79 -35.48 -7.55
N GLU A 148 3.42 -34.91 -6.40
CA GLU A 148 2.76 -35.67 -5.32
C GLU A 148 1.27 -35.85 -5.64
N PRO A 149 0.78 -37.10 -5.85
CA PRO A 149 -0.61 -37.35 -6.23
C PRO A 149 -1.62 -36.90 -5.17
N ALA A 150 -1.29 -36.96 -3.88
CA ALA A 150 -2.17 -36.56 -2.81
C ALA A 150 -2.26 -35.02 -2.67
N CYS A 151 -1.33 -34.26 -3.22
CA CYS A 151 -1.33 -32.82 -3.16
C CYS A 151 -2.37 -32.23 -4.12
N SER A 152 -3.39 -31.61 -3.58
CA SER A 152 -4.45 -30.95 -4.35
C SER A 152 -4.15 -29.45 -4.55
N VAL A 153 -3.45 -28.81 -3.61
CA VAL A 153 -3.12 -27.39 -3.63
C VAL A 153 -1.66 -27.19 -3.22
N ILE A 154 -0.95 -26.42 -4.00
CA ILE A 154 0.42 -25.99 -3.69
C ILE A 154 0.37 -24.64 -2.98
N LYS A 155 1.04 -24.52 -1.82
CA LYS A 155 1.16 -23.25 -1.09
C LYS A 155 2.62 -22.90 -0.88
N VAL A 156 3.02 -21.71 -1.33
CA VAL A 156 4.36 -21.16 -1.08
C VAL A 156 4.24 -19.74 -0.54
N ALA A 157 4.97 -19.45 0.53
CA ALA A 157 5.01 -18.13 1.13
C ALA A 157 6.44 -17.81 1.59
N TRP A 158 6.96 -16.64 1.22
CA TRP A 158 8.29 -16.24 1.65
C TRP A 158 8.38 -14.76 1.98
N GLN A 159 9.37 -14.40 2.81
CA GLN A 159 9.67 -13.02 3.16
C GLN A 159 10.20 -12.28 1.93
N ALA A 160 9.47 -11.24 1.50
CA ALA A 160 9.93 -10.36 0.43
C ALA A 160 11.03 -9.41 0.91
N ARG A 161 12.08 -9.26 0.14
CA ARG A 161 13.18 -8.31 0.35
C ARG A 161 13.01 -7.03 -0.48
N SER A 162 12.17 -7.11 -1.49
CA SER A 162 11.82 -5.99 -2.36
C SER A 162 10.43 -6.19 -2.95
N LEU A 163 9.86 -5.12 -3.50
CA LEU A 163 8.59 -5.20 -4.21
C LEU A 163 8.64 -6.16 -5.41
N ARG A 164 9.82 -6.35 -6.03
CA ARG A 164 10.03 -7.23 -7.19
C ARG A 164 9.78 -8.71 -6.88
N ASP A 165 9.95 -9.12 -5.62
CA ASP A 165 9.71 -10.52 -5.23
C ASP A 165 8.26 -10.95 -5.48
N ASN A 166 7.31 -9.99 -5.46
CA ASN A 166 5.92 -10.27 -5.81
C ASN A 166 5.74 -10.67 -7.26
N LEU A 167 6.55 -10.16 -8.18
CA LEU A 167 6.44 -10.50 -9.61
C LEU A 167 6.65 -12.00 -9.82
N GLU A 168 7.66 -12.59 -9.15
CA GLU A 168 7.86 -14.04 -9.19
C GLU A 168 6.67 -14.81 -8.61
N ALA A 169 6.11 -14.35 -7.48
CA ALA A 169 4.92 -14.98 -6.89
C ALA A 169 3.73 -14.97 -7.87
N LEU A 170 3.53 -13.85 -8.57
CA LEU A 170 2.49 -13.71 -9.58
C LEU A 170 2.74 -14.58 -10.81
N ASP A 171 3.99 -14.71 -11.27
CA ASP A 171 4.37 -15.60 -12.37
C ASP A 171 4.12 -17.08 -12.01
N LEU A 172 4.45 -17.50 -10.79
CA LEU A 172 4.14 -18.84 -10.29
C LEU A 172 2.64 -19.13 -10.31
N LEU A 173 1.81 -18.16 -9.93
CA LEU A 173 0.35 -18.29 -10.01
C LEU A 173 -0.11 -18.42 -11.48
N ALA A 174 0.43 -17.63 -12.39
CA ALA A 174 0.07 -17.67 -13.82
C ALA A 174 0.44 -19.02 -14.47
N GLN A 175 1.57 -19.59 -14.10
CA GLN A 175 2.15 -20.80 -14.70
C GLN A 175 1.77 -22.11 -13.97
N ARG A 176 0.91 -22.02 -12.95
CA ARG A 176 0.59 -23.16 -12.07
C ARG A 176 0.07 -24.39 -12.80
N ALA A 177 0.57 -25.57 -12.44
CA ALA A 177 0.07 -26.86 -12.92
C ALA A 177 -1.08 -27.42 -12.05
N LYS A 178 -1.18 -27.00 -10.77
CA LYS A 178 -2.23 -27.33 -9.81
C LYS A 178 -2.78 -26.04 -9.21
N PRO A 179 -3.97 -26.04 -8.59
CA PRO A 179 -4.43 -24.91 -7.75
C PRO A 179 -3.31 -24.46 -6.80
N MET A 180 -3.04 -23.15 -6.78
CA MET A 180 -1.85 -22.63 -6.12
C MET A 180 -2.14 -21.38 -5.29
N ILE A 181 -1.44 -21.28 -4.18
CA ILE A 181 -1.32 -20.11 -3.32
C ILE A 181 0.17 -19.73 -3.34
N ALA A 182 0.51 -18.59 -3.91
CA ALA A 182 1.86 -18.06 -3.89
C ALA A 182 1.81 -16.61 -3.43
N LEU A 183 2.48 -16.31 -2.33
CA LEU A 183 2.45 -14.95 -1.76
C LEU A 183 3.74 -14.59 -1.04
N CYS A 184 4.01 -13.31 -1.04
CA CYS A 184 5.10 -12.70 -0.30
C CYS A 184 4.63 -12.23 1.08
N MET A 185 5.54 -12.25 2.03
CA MET A 185 5.33 -11.78 3.41
C MET A 185 6.09 -10.48 3.67
N GLY A 186 5.72 -9.79 4.75
CA GLY A 186 6.35 -8.57 5.21
C GLY A 186 5.91 -7.32 4.44
N ARG A 187 6.61 -6.21 4.71
CA ARG A 187 6.33 -4.86 4.18
C ARG A 187 6.11 -4.81 2.67
N PHE A 188 6.86 -5.59 1.92
CA PHE A 188 6.79 -5.59 0.47
C PHE A 188 5.76 -6.57 -0.11
N GLY A 189 5.11 -7.43 0.70
CA GLY A 189 4.36 -8.59 0.23
C GLY A 189 2.91 -8.32 -0.19
N LEU A 190 2.37 -7.14 0.04
CA LEU A 190 0.95 -6.84 -0.16
C LEU A 190 0.48 -7.05 -1.60
N MET A 191 1.30 -6.68 -2.59
CA MET A 191 0.96 -6.78 -4.02
C MET A 191 0.56 -8.19 -4.42
N SER A 192 1.32 -9.23 -4.04
CA SER A 192 1.01 -10.62 -4.37
C SER A 192 -0.29 -11.11 -3.72
N ARG A 193 -0.63 -10.57 -2.54
CA ARG A 193 -1.87 -10.91 -1.83
C ARG A 193 -3.10 -10.30 -2.51
N VAL A 194 -3.02 -9.02 -2.85
CA VAL A 194 -4.13 -8.30 -3.47
C VAL A 194 -4.34 -8.73 -4.92
N LEU A 195 -3.26 -8.92 -5.69
CA LEU A 195 -3.34 -9.28 -7.10
C LEU A 195 -3.48 -10.79 -7.36
N ALA A 196 -3.53 -11.65 -6.34
CA ALA A 196 -3.68 -13.08 -6.50
C ALA A 196 -4.82 -13.48 -7.47
N PRO A 197 -6.05 -12.90 -7.41
CA PRO A 197 -7.13 -13.25 -8.33
C PRO A 197 -6.82 -12.91 -9.79
N LYS A 198 -6.07 -11.82 -10.06
CA LYS A 198 -5.66 -11.44 -11.41
C LYS A 198 -4.83 -12.53 -12.08
N PHE A 199 -4.01 -13.22 -11.32
CA PHE A 199 -3.12 -14.28 -11.80
C PHE A 199 -3.67 -15.69 -11.53
N GLY A 200 -4.92 -15.80 -11.11
CA GLY A 200 -5.60 -17.08 -10.89
C GLY A 200 -5.14 -17.81 -9.62
N GLY A 201 -4.66 -17.09 -8.62
CA GLY A 201 -4.40 -17.63 -7.29
C GLY A 201 -5.69 -18.19 -6.66
N LEU A 202 -5.56 -19.31 -5.94
CA LEU A 202 -6.71 -19.98 -5.34
C LEU A 202 -7.39 -19.14 -4.27
N LEU A 203 -6.60 -18.50 -3.41
CA LEU A 203 -7.06 -17.63 -2.33
C LEU A 203 -5.94 -16.70 -1.86
N THR A 204 -6.30 -15.72 -1.04
CA THR A 204 -5.39 -14.93 -0.21
C THR A 204 -5.79 -15.02 1.25
N TYR A 205 -4.89 -14.60 2.15
CA TYR A 205 -5.14 -14.61 3.59
C TYR A 205 -5.30 -13.20 4.12
N ALA A 206 -6.33 -13.00 4.94
CA ALA A 206 -6.58 -11.79 5.70
C ALA A 206 -6.68 -12.09 7.20
N THR A 207 -6.51 -11.07 8.03
CA THR A 207 -6.77 -11.17 9.46
C THR A 207 -8.08 -10.46 9.83
N ASP A 208 -8.73 -10.93 10.88
CA ASP A 208 -9.90 -10.26 11.48
C ASP A 208 -9.47 -9.13 12.43
N ARG A 209 -8.19 -9.12 12.89
CA ARG A 209 -7.64 -8.11 13.80
C ARG A 209 -6.24 -7.68 13.38
N PRO A 210 -5.96 -6.37 13.34
CA PRO A 210 -4.64 -5.86 12.94
C PRO A 210 -3.49 -6.35 13.83
N THR A 211 -3.77 -6.58 15.11
CA THR A 211 -2.78 -6.99 16.13
C THR A 211 -2.52 -8.48 16.18
N GLU A 212 -3.36 -9.31 15.55
CA GLU A 212 -3.30 -10.78 15.60
C GLU A 212 -3.04 -11.39 14.22
N THR A 213 -1.97 -10.96 13.55
CA THR A 213 -1.61 -11.51 12.24
C THR A 213 -0.94 -12.88 12.36
N THR A 214 -1.28 -13.79 11.47
CA THR A 214 -0.62 -15.12 11.38
C THR A 214 0.62 -15.10 10.51
N ALA A 215 0.83 -14.03 9.74
CA ALA A 215 2.01 -13.82 8.91
C ALA A 215 2.29 -12.31 8.75
N PRO A 216 3.56 -11.88 8.68
CA PRO A 216 3.92 -10.47 8.48
C PRO A 216 3.29 -9.87 7.22
N GLY A 217 2.79 -8.61 7.32
CA GLY A 217 2.21 -7.88 6.19
C GLY A 217 0.87 -8.43 5.70
N GLN A 218 0.15 -9.18 6.53
CA GLN A 218 -1.19 -9.66 6.23
C GLN A 218 -2.20 -8.53 6.41
N PRO A 219 -2.99 -8.18 5.36
CA PRO A 219 -4.02 -7.15 5.47
C PRO A 219 -5.21 -7.66 6.30
N THR A 220 -6.00 -6.74 6.80
CA THR A 220 -7.31 -7.06 7.40
C THR A 220 -8.34 -7.41 6.32
N ILE A 221 -9.44 -8.04 6.73
CA ILE A 221 -10.58 -8.31 5.84
C ILE A 221 -11.15 -6.98 5.34
N ASP A 222 -11.27 -6.00 6.22
CA ASP A 222 -11.76 -4.66 5.89
C ASP A 222 -10.90 -3.97 4.82
N GLU A 223 -9.57 -3.96 5.00
CA GLU A 223 -8.65 -3.41 3.98
C GLU A 223 -8.81 -4.11 2.63
N LEU A 224 -8.89 -5.45 2.60
CA LEU A 224 -9.08 -6.17 1.34
C LEU A 224 -10.40 -5.82 0.67
N GLN A 225 -11.50 -5.73 1.43
CA GLN A 225 -12.83 -5.50 0.88
C GLN A 225 -13.08 -4.02 0.56
N ASN A 226 -12.74 -3.13 1.50
CA ASN A 226 -13.15 -1.73 1.46
C ASN A 226 -12.08 -0.78 0.92
N VAL A 227 -10.79 -1.14 1.03
CA VAL A 227 -9.71 -0.34 0.43
C VAL A 227 -9.30 -0.90 -0.93
N TYR A 228 -8.96 -2.20 -1.00
CA TYR A 228 -8.42 -2.79 -2.24
C TYR A 228 -9.49 -3.36 -3.17
N ARG A 229 -10.77 -3.40 -2.77
CA ARG A 229 -11.87 -3.91 -3.60
C ARG A 229 -11.58 -5.32 -4.15
N PHE A 230 -11.04 -6.19 -3.31
CA PHE A 230 -10.45 -7.49 -3.68
C PHE A 230 -11.36 -8.35 -4.57
N GLN A 231 -12.67 -8.32 -4.35
CA GLN A 231 -13.63 -9.10 -5.14
C GLN A 231 -13.79 -8.60 -6.58
N ARG A 232 -13.32 -7.39 -6.90
CA ARG A 232 -13.34 -6.82 -8.25
C ARG A 232 -12.06 -7.07 -9.04
N ILE A 233 -11.04 -7.65 -8.39
CA ILE A 233 -9.74 -7.91 -9.01
C ILE A 233 -9.83 -9.19 -9.84
N GLY A 234 -9.42 -9.10 -11.08
CA GLY A 234 -9.40 -10.19 -12.03
C GLY A 234 -8.41 -9.96 -13.18
N PRO A 235 -8.38 -10.83 -14.20
CA PRO A 235 -7.43 -10.73 -15.30
C PRO A 235 -7.35 -9.35 -15.99
N PRO A 236 -8.45 -8.60 -16.22
CA PRO A 236 -8.39 -7.30 -16.89
C PRO A 236 -7.90 -6.15 -15.99
N THR A 237 -7.69 -6.38 -14.68
CA THR A 237 -7.34 -5.33 -13.73
C THR A 237 -6.02 -4.66 -14.13
N LYS A 238 -6.04 -3.35 -14.34
CA LYS A 238 -4.86 -2.49 -14.51
C LYS A 238 -4.28 -2.16 -13.14
N VAL A 239 -2.95 -2.10 -13.04
CA VAL A 239 -2.26 -1.89 -11.75
C VAL A 239 -1.71 -0.48 -11.68
N TYR A 240 -2.01 0.18 -10.59
CA TYR A 240 -1.56 1.52 -10.22
C TYR A 240 -1.00 1.50 -8.80
N GLY A 241 -0.36 2.58 -8.37
CA GLY A 241 0.05 2.66 -6.99
C GLY A 241 0.70 3.96 -6.57
N VAL A 242 1.05 4.05 -5.28
CA VAL A 242 1.90 5.12 -4.76
C VAL A 242 3.30 4.58 -4.50
N ILE A 243 4.29 5.18 -5.16
CA ILE A 243 5.72 4.85 -5.00
C ILE A 243 6.37 5.89 -4.09
N GLY A 244 7.03 5.43 -3.03
CA GLY A 244 7.73 6.28 -2.08
C GLY A 244 8.38 5.50 -0.95
N TRP A 245 8.89 6.21 0.08
CA TRP A 245 9.49 5.60 1.26
C TRP A 245 9.42 6.53 2.48
N PRO A 246 8.61 6.19 3.52
CA PRO A 246 7.59 5.13 3.57
C PRO A 246 6.32 5.49 2.77
N VAL A 247 5.41 4.53 2.55
CA VAL A 247 4.11 4.75 1.84
C VAL A 247 2.93 4.03 2.49
N GLU A 248 3.14 3.33 3.58
CA GLU A 248 2.14 2.47 4.23
C GLU A 248 0.93 3.27 4.77
N HIS A 249 1.13 4.54 5.08
CA HIS A 249 0.09 5.44 5.62
C HIS A 249 -0.54 6.35 4.55
N SER A 250 -0.27 6.09 3.26
CA SER A 250 -0.84 6.89 2.18
C SER A 250 -2.35 6.67 2.06
N LEU A 251 -3.10 7.77 1.96
CA LEU A 251 -4.55 7.74 1.67
C LEU A 251 -4.86 7.43 0.19
N GLY A 252 -3.84 7.41 -0.67
CA GLY A 252 -3.97 7.12 -2.09
C GLY A 252 -4.76 5.85 -2.43
N PRO A 253 -4.48 4.69 -1.79
CA PRO A 253 -5.24 3.48 -2.03
C PRO A 253 -6.74 3.63 -1.79
N SER A 254 -7.15 4.29 -0.72
CA SER A 254 -8.56 4.48 -0.39
C SER A 254 -9.29 5.33 -1.42
N ILE A 255 -8.72 6.47 -1.82
CA ILE A 255 -9.39 7.39 -2.75
C ILE A 255 -9.38 6.87 -4.19
N HIS A 256 -8.24 6.39 -4.70
CA HIS A 256 -8.15 5.95 -6.09
C HIS A 256 -8.94 4.67 -6.36
N ASN A 257 -8.93 3.69 -5.43
CA ASN A 257 -9.74 2.48 -5.59
C ASN A 257 -11.24 2.79 -5.51
N ALA A 258 -11.67 3.72 -4.64
CA ALA A 258 -13.05 4.21 -4.62
C ALA A 258 -13.40 4.93 -5.93
N GLY A 259 -12.50 5.72 -6.47
CA GLY A 259 -12.66 6.36 -7.76
C GLY A 259 -12.78 5.39 -8.92
N PHE A 260 -11.93 4.38 -8.97
CA PHE A 260 -12.02 3.32 -10.00
C PHE A 260 -13.36 2.59 -9.94
N GLU A 261 -13.85 2.32 -8.72
CA GLU A 261 -15.18 1.72 -8.54
C GLU A 261 -16.29 2.62 -9.05
N ALA A 262 -16.26 3.92 -8.71
CA ALA A 262 -17.31 4.88 -9.08
C ALA A 262 -17.44 5.06 -10.59
N VAL A 263 -16.35 4.94 -11.35
CA VAL A 263 -16.37 5.05 -12.82
C VAL A 263 -16.27 3.70 -13.53
N GLU A 264 -16.44 2.58 -12.82
CA GLU A 264 -16.34 1.21 -13.35
C GLU A 264 -15.03 0.96 -14.13
N HIS A 265 -13.91 1.53 -13.64
CA HIS A 265 -12.59 1.26 -14.19
C HIS A 265 -11.99 0.02 -13.54
N ALA A 266 -11.56 -0.95 -14.34
CA ALA A 266 -10.90 -2.15 -13.84
C ALA A 266 -9.46 -1.84 -13.38
N GLY A 267 -9.32 -1.12 -12.27
CA GLY A 267 -8.06 -0.70 -11.69
C GLY A 267 -7.87 -1.18 -10.26
N ALA A 268 -6.61 -1.38 -9.85
CA ALA A 268 -6.20 -1.61 -8.47
C ALA A 268 -5.02 -0.70 -8.12
N TYR A 269 -5.18 0.09 -7.09
CA TYR A 269 -4.15 1.02 -6.62
C TYR A 269 -3.56 0.56 -5.29
N LEU A 270 -2.23 0.41 -5.23
CA LEU A 270 -1.50 -0.24 -4.15
C LEU A 270 -0.38 0.64 -3.59
N PRO A 271 -0.03 0.53 -2.30
CA PRO A 271 1.21 1.09 -1.78
C PRO A 271 2.41 0.28 -2.34
N MET A 272 3.40 0.99 -2.86
CA MET A 272 4.59 0.44 -3.50
C MET A 272 5.84 1.01 -2.84
N ALA A 273 6.24 0.46 -1.70
CA ALA A 273 7.43 0.90 -0.98
C ALA A 273 8.70 0.59 -1.77
N ILE A 274 9.49 1.61 -2.09
CA ILE A 274 10.79 1.49 -2.76
C ILE A 274 11.84 2.26 -1.93
N PRO A 275 12.96 1.61 -1.52
CA PRO A 275 14.02 2.30 -0.78
C PRO A 275 14.59 3.52 -1.50
N PRO A 276 15.16 4.50 -0.77
CA PRO A 276 15.45 5.85 -1.29
C PRO A 276 16.41 5.97 -2.48
N GLN A 277 17.24 4.94 -2.75
CA GLN A 277 18.26 5.02 -3.80
C GLN A 277 17.65 4.91 -5.20
N TYR A 278 18.21 5.68 -6.16
CA TYR A 278 17.78 5.65 -7.56
C TYR A 278 17.81 4.26 -8.18
N GLU A 279 18.82 3.46 -7.86
CA GLU A 279 18.96 2.11 -8.43
C GLU A 279 17.83 1.17 -7.99
N HIS A 280 17.32 1.31 -6.76
CA HIS A 280 16.14 0.57 -6.33
C HIS A 280 14.90 1.01 -7.09
N PHE A 281 14.71 2.31 -7.28
CA PHE A 281 13.62 2.88 -8.07
C PHE A 281 13.68 2.37 -9.52
N LYS A 282 14.82 2.58 -10.19
CA LYS A 282 15.05 2.17 -11.58
C LYS A 282 14.80 0.68 -11.80
N ALA A 283 15.38 -0.17 -10.94
CA ALA A 283 15.24 -1.61 -11.06
C ALA A 283 13.80 -2.09 -10.81
N THR A 284 13.08 -1.47 -9.85
CA THR A 284 11.73 -1.90 -9.49
C THR A 284 10.70 -1.43 -10.50
N VAL A 285 10.72 -0.14 -10.85
CA VAL A 285 9.80 0.41 -11.86
C VAL A 285 10.06 -0.24 -13.22
N GLY A 286 11.34 -0.44 -13.59
CA GLY A 286 11.71 -1.17 -14.80
C GLY A 286 11.13 -2.57 -14.85
N ALA A 287 11.30 -3.36 -13.79
CA ALA A 287 10.75 -4.71 -13.71
C ALA A 287 9.21 -4.75 -13.81
N MET A 288 8.51 -3.77 -13.21
CA MET A 288 7.05 -3.68 -13.32
C MET A 288 6.58 -3.32 -14.73
N LEU A 289 7.30 -2.44 -15.44
CA LEU A 289 7.01 -2.06 -16.83
C LEU A 289 7.26 -3.22 -17.78
N ASP A 290 8.35 -3.96 -17.57
CA ASP A 290 8.78 -5.06 -18.44
C ASP A 290 7.96 -6.35 -18.20
N HIS A 291 7.17 -6.43 -17.11
CA HIS A 291 6.35 -7.60 -16.76
C HIS A 291 5.07 -7.65 -17.60
N GLN A 292 5.01 -8.58 -18.56
CA GLN A 292 3.97 -8.65 -19.60
C GLN A 292 2.52 -8.72 -19.08
N HIS A 293 2.29 -9.39 -17.94
CA HIS A 293 0.95 -9.67 -17.43
C HIS A 293 0.54 -8.79 -16.25
N LEU A 294 1.45 -7.97 -15.69
CA LEU A 294 1.13 -7.12 -14.56
C LEU A 294 0.08 -6.06 -14.91
N GLY A 295 0.17 -5.51 -16.12
CA GLY A 295 -0.72 -4.43 -16.55
C GLY A 295 -0.50 -3.15 -15.74
N PHE A 296 0.77 -2.84 -15.39
CA PHE A 296 1.14 -1.60 -14.73
C PHE A 296 0.86 -0.40 -15.64
N ARG A 297 0.07 0.57 -15.17
CA ARG A 297 -0.41 1.70 -15.97
C ARG A 297 -0.06 3.07 -15.40
N GLY A 298 0.46 3.12 -14.20
CA GLY A 298 0.87 4.39 -13.61
C GLY A 298 1.08 4.35 -12.13
N ALA A 299 1.64 5.44 -11.61
CA ALA A 299 1.84 5.60 -10.19
C ALA A 299 1.87 7.08 -9.80
N SER A 300 1.34 7.38 -8.60
CA SER A 300 1.76 8.55 -7.85
C SER A 300 3.17 8.31 -7.33
N VAL A 301 4.01 9.32 -7.39
CA VAL A 301 5.39 9.24 -6.88
C VAL A 301 5.59 10.31 -5.82
N THR A 302 5.95 9.88 -4.64
CA THR A 302 6.21 10.77 -3.50
C THR A 302 7.67 10.70 -3.04
N SER A 303 7.98 11.42 -1.99
CA SER A 303 9.33 11.45 -1.41
C SER A 303 9.88 10.04 -1.17
N PRO A 304 11.16 9.79 -1.49
CA PRO A 304 12.14 10.72 -2.04
C PRO A 304 12.29 10.64 -3.58
N HIS A 305 11.32 10.08 -4.31
CA HIS A 305 11.50 9.62 -5.69
C HIS A 305 11.02 10.58 -6.80
N LYS A 306 10.56 11.80 -6.47
CA LYS A 306 10.04 12.74 -7.50
C LYS A 306 11.08 13.15 -8.55
N GLU A 307 12.34 13.35 -8.14
CA GLU A 307 13.44 13.62 -9.07
C GLU A 307 13.91 12.34 -9.78
N HIS A 308 13.86 11.20 -9.09
CA HIS A 308 14.16 9.89 -9.68
C HIS A 308 13.21 9.53 -10.81
N LEU A 309 11.92 9.89 -10.69
CA LEU A 309 10.95 9.66 -11.76
C LEU A 309 11.31 10.45 -13.01
N LEU A 310 11.63 11.73 -12.87
CA LEU A 310 12.02 12.57 -13.99
C LEU A 310 13.23 11.98 -14.75
N ARG A 311 14.28 11.66 -13.99
CA ARG A 311 15.48 11.01 -14.53
C ARG A 311 15.17 9.67 -15.21
N PHE A 312 14.34 8.84 -14.59
CA PHE A 312 13.99 7.52 -15.10
C PHE A 312 13.24 7.61 -16.44
N VAL A 313 12.30 8.56 -16.56
CA VAL A 313 11.55 8.79 -17.80
C VAL A 313 12.48 9.30 -18.91
N ALA A 314 13.38 10.24 -18.59
CA ALA A 314 14.41 10.69 -19.53
C ALA A 314 15.34 9.55 -19.99
N ASP A 315 15.86 8.75 -19.04
CA ASP A 315 16.75 7.60 -19.32
C ASP A 315 16.08 6.55 -20.24
N ARG A 316 14.76 6.43 -20.21
CA ARG A 316 13.98 5.51 -21.06
C ARG A 316 13.41 6.14 -22.34
N GLY A 317 13.70 7.41 -22.61
CA GLY A 317 13.20 8.12 -23.79
C GLY A 317 11.68 8.38 -23.75
N GLY A 318 11.09 8.43 -22.55
CA GLY A 318 9.70 8.80 -22.36
C GLY A 318 9.46 10.31 -22.46
N ARG A 319 8.21 10.74 -22.39
CA ARG A 319 7.83 12.15 -22.45
C ARG A 319 7.79 12.75 -21.05
N ILE A 320 8.47 13.88 -20.89
CA ILE A 320 8.40 14.71 -19.70
C ILE A 320 7.49 15.90 -20.00
N ASP A 321 6.50 16.11 -19.13
CA ASP A 321 5.64 17.28 -19.23
C ASP A 321 6.45 18.57 -19.00
N PRO A 322 6.23 19.66 -19.78
CA PRO A 322 7.00 20.90 -19.64
C PRO A 322 6.97 21.52 -18.25
N LEU A 323 5.87 21.38 -17.50
CA LEU A 323 5.78 21.84 -16.11
C LEU A 323 6.68 21.00 -15.20
N ALA A 324 6.64 19.66 -15.34
CA ALA A 324 7.51 18.76 -14.56
C ALA A 324 9.00 19.01 -14.86
N GLU A 325 9.34 19.28 -16.13
CA GLU A 325 10.71 19.64 -16.54
C GLU A 325 11.16 20.97 -15.92
N ARG A 326 10.31 22.00 -15.97
CA ARG A 326 10.58 23.31 -15.35
C ARG A 326 10.80 23.22 -13.85
N ILE A 327 10.01 22.38 -13.17
CA ILE A 327 10.10 22.12 -11.72
C ILE A 327 11.34 21.29 -11.38
N GLY A 328 11.78 20.40 -12.27
CA GLY A 328 12.84 19.44 -12.02
C GLY A 328 12.39 18.25 -11.16
N ALA A 329 11.08 18.01 -11.06
CA ALA A 329 10.49 16.89 -10.31
C ALA A 329 9.11 16.52 -10.87
N ALA A 330 8.77 15.22 -10.85
CA ALA A 330 7.47 14.70 -11.24
C ALA A 330 6.87 13.85 -10.12
N ASN A 331 5.55 13.90 -9.94
CA ASN A 331 4.82 13.11 -8.95
C ASN A 331 3.83 12.11 -9.58
N THR A 332 3.76 12.04 -10.91
CA THR A 332 2.80 11.21 -11.64
C THR A 332 3.48 10.52 -12.79
N LEU A 333 3.46 9.18 -12.78
CA LEU A 333 3.88 8.31 -13.89
C LEU A 333 2.63 7.82 -14.61
N VAL A 334 2.62 7.91 -15.93
CA VAL A 334 1.58 7.36 -16.81
C VAL A 334 2.22 6.37 -17.78
N VAL A 335 1.56 5.25 -18.00
CA VAL A 335 1.97 4.20 -18.95
C VAL A 335 0.80 3.94 -19.89
N ASN A 336 0.94 4.27 -21.17
CA ASN A 336 -0.10 4.01 -22.14
C ASN A 336 -0.22 2.52 -22.53
N ASP A 337 -1.15 2.20 -23.41
CA ASP A 337 -1.40 0.79 -23.81
C ASP A 337 -0.25 0.18 -24.63
N GLU A 338 0.56 1.02 -25.29
CA GLU A 338 1.77 0.62 -26.01
C GLU A 338 3.02 0.49 -25.12
N GLY A 339 2.90 0.80 -23.82
CA GLY A 339 4.00 0.77 -22.86
C GLY A 339 4.88 2.03 -22.88
N PHE A 340 4.49 3.07 -23.63
CA PHE A 340 5.19 4.35 -23.60
C PHE A 340 4.92 5.07 -22.27
N ILE A 341 5.96 5.68 -21.71
CA ILE A 341 5.90 6.31 -20.39
C ILE A 341 5.93 7.84 -20.49
N GLU A 342 5.15 8.47 -19.63
CA GLU A 342 5.08 9.92 -19.49
C GLU A 342 5.11 10.28 -18.01
N CYS A 343 5.63 11.46 -17.67
CA CYS A 343 5.54 11.96 -16.30
C CYS A 343 5.08 13.40 -16.24
N PHE A 344 4.33 13.69 -15.17
CA PHE A 344 3.70 14.97 -14.90
C PHE A 344 3.98 15.42 -13.46
N ASN A 345 3.76 16.71 -13.20
CA ASN A 345 3.71 17.23 -11.84
C ASN A 345 2.32 17.79 -11.55
N THR A 346 1.54 17.10 -10.73
CA THR A 346 0.20 17.54 -10.32
C THR A 346 0.20 18.28 -8.98
N ASP A 347 1.33 18.30 -8.24
CA ASP A 347 1.43 19.03 -6.97
C ASP A 347 1.36 20.55 -7.18
N ALA A 348 2.09 21.07 -8.19
CA ALA A 348 2.15 22.50 -8.44
C ALA A 348 0.78 23.09 -8.80
N PRO A 349 0.06 22.60 -9.82
CA PRO A 349 -1.27 23.14 -10.14
C PRO A 349 -2.28 22.91 -9.01
N ALA A 350 -2.21 21.79 -8.29
CA ALA A 350 -3.12 21.53 -7.18
C ALA A 350 -2.90 22.51 -6.00
N ALA A 351 -1.64 22.80 -5.66
CA ALA A 351 -1.32 23.79 -4.63
C ALA A 351 -1.77 25.19 -5.01
N GLN A 352 -1.54 25.58 -6.26
CA GLN A 352 -1.95 26.86 -6.79
C GLN A 352 -3.47 27.03 -6.80
N GLU A 353 -4.20 26.02 -7.30
CA GLU A 353 -5.67 26.05 -7.30
C GLU A 353 -6.23 26.08 -5.87
N ALA A 354 -5.65 25.30 -4.93
CA ALA A 354 -6.05 25.34 -3.54
C ALA A 354 -5.80 26.73 -2.92
N LEU A 355 -4.66 27.34 -3.21
CA LEU A 355 -4.31 28.67 -2.74
C LEU A 355 -5.27 29.73 -3.29
N CYS A 356 -5.49 29.75 -4.61
CA CYS A 356 -6.40 30.70 -5.25
C CYS A 356 -7.84 30.56 -4.74
N ALA A 357 -8.33 29.32 -4.65
CA ALA A 357 -9.68 29.05 -4.13
C ALA A 357 -9.83 29.46 -2.67
N GLY A 358 -8.86 29.12 -1.82
CA GLY A 358 -8.87 29.47 -0.39
C GLY A 358 -8.76 30.97 -0.14
N MET A 359 -8.03 31.70 -0.98
CA MET A 359 -7.95 33.17 -0.92
C MET A 359 -9.12 33.88 -1.59
N GLY A 360 -9.88 33.19 -2.46
CA GLY A 360 -10.93 33.78 -3.28
C GLY A 360 -10.37 34.75 -4.35
N ILE A 361 -9.23 34.41 -4.95
CA ILE A 361 -8.54 35.22 -5.95
C ILE A 361 -8.33 34.44 -7.26
N GLU A 362 -8.18 35.18 -8.36
CA GLU A 362 -7.75 34.63 -9.65
C GLU A 362 -6.22 34.45 -9.68
N ARG A 363 -5.73 33.51 -10.50
CA ARG A 363 -4.30 33.21 -10.67
C ARG A 363 -3.44 34.46 -10.94
N SER A 364 -3.95 35.42 -11.72
CA SER A 364 -3.24 36.67 -12.03
C SER A 364 -2.94 37.56 -10.81
N ALA A 365 -3.72 37.39 -9.73
CA ALA A 365 -3.53 38.12 -8.47
C ALA A 365 -2.42 37.54 -7.57
N LEU A 366 -1.81 36.41 -7.94
CA LEU A 366 -0.62 35.89 -7.29
C LEU A 366 0.61 36.78 -7.49
N ALA A 367 0.63 37.55 -8.59
CA ALA A 367 1.74 38.44 -8.91
C ALA A 367 1.92 39.55 -7.85
N GLY A 368 3.09 39.62 -7.27
CA GLY A 368 3.47 40.57 -6.22
C GLY A 368 3.13 40.16 -4.81
N LEU A 369 2.43 39.02 -4.58
CA LEU A 369 2.25 38.47 -3.25
C LEU A 369 3.61 38.08 -2.65
N ARG A 370 3.80 38.37 -1.35
CA ARG A 370 4.95 37.94 -0.58
C ARG A 370 4.65 36.60 0.09
N VAL A 371 5.32 35.55 -0.35
CA VAL A 371 5.05 34.18 0.08
C VAL A 371 6.24 33.61 0.85
N ALA A 372 6.00 33.16 2.09
CA ALA A 372 6.96 32.39 2.89
C ALA A 372 6.71 30.90 2.66
N VAL A 373 7.70 30.16 2.14
CA VAL A 373 7.64 28.70 1.97
C VAL A 373 8.55 28.04 3.01
N LEU A 374 7.96 27.21 3.88
CA LEU A 374 8.63 26.48 4.93
C LEU A 374 8.98 25.08 4.43
N GLY A 375 10.26 24.80 4.25
CA GLY A 375 10.77 23.55 3.69
C GLY A 375 11.41 23.70 2.32
N ALA A 376 12.25 22.73 1.93
CA ALA A 376 12.95 22.67 0.65
C ALA A 376 12.91 21.25 0.05
N GLY A 377 11.78 20.55 0.23
CA GLY A 377 11.52 19.23 -0.34
C GLY A 377 10.81 19.31 -1.69
N GLY A 378 10.39 18.15 -2.24
CA GLY A 378 9.77 18.06 -3.55
C GLY A 378 8.44 18.84 -3.70
N VAL A 379 7.65 18.98 -2.62
CA VAL A 379 6.43 19.81 -2.61
C VAL A 379 6.81 21.30 -2.62
N ALA A 380 7.76 21.69 -1.75
CA ALA A 380 8.26 23.07 -1.74
C ALA A 380 8.82 23.50 -3.10
N ARG A 381 9.60 22.62 -3.75
CA ARG A 381 10.13 22.82 -5.09
C ARG A 381 9.03 23.13 -6.11
N ALA A 382 7.96 22.31 -6.11
CA ALA A 382 6.83 22.49 -7.03
C ALA A 382 6.12 23.85 -6.80
N ILE A 383 5.85 24.18 -5.54
CA ILE A 383 5.18 25.43 -5.14
C ILE A 383 6.05 26.66 -5.46
N VAL A 384 7.34 26.64 -5.12
CA VAL A 384 8.28 27.72 -5.41
C VAL A 384 8.39 27.97 -6.92
N ALA A 385 8.55 26.89 -7.70
CA ALA A 385 8.67 26.99 -9.16
C ALA A 385 7.44 27.62 -9.80
N ASP A 386 6.25 27.24 -9.35
CA ASP A 386 4.99 27.67 -9.98
C ASP A 386 4.57 29.07 -9.52
N LEU A 387 4.57 29.36 -8.21
CA LEU A 387 4.23 30.67 -7.68
C LEU A 387 5.19 31.77 -8.15
N SER A 388 6.51 31.49 -8.18
CA SER A 388 7.47 32.47 -8.70
C SER A 388 7.30 32.72 -10.20
N HIS A 389 6.95 31.69 -10.97
CA HIS A 389 6.63 31.84 -12.41
C HIS A 389 5.41 32.72 -12.62
N ASP A 390 4.42 32.71 -11.74
CA ASP A 390 3.26 33.59 -11.77
C ASP A 390 3.55 34.98 -11.20
N GLY A 391 4.75 35.24 -10.74
CA GLY A 391 5.21 36.56 -10.33
C GLY A 391 5.09 36.84 -8.83
N ALA A 392 4.84 35.83 -7.99
CA ALA A 392 4.94 35.98 -6.54
C ALA A 392 6.41 36.16 -6.10
N GLU A 393 6.63 36.95 -5.03
CA GLU A 393 7.92 37.09 -4.38
C GLU A 393 8.06 36.02 -3.30
N VAL A 394 8.93 35.01 -3.52
CA VAL A 394 9.02 33.85 -2.65
C VAL A 394 10.26 33.90 -1.76
N THR A 395 10.06 33.72 -0.46
CA THR A 395 11.15 33.50 0.49
C THR A 395 11.10 32.06 1.02
N VAL A 396 12.19 31.33 0.86
CA VAL A 396 12.32 29.92 1.28
C VAL A 396 13.00 29.85 2.64
N PHE A 397 12.35 29.22 3.59
CA PHE A 397 12.86 28.93 4.92
C PHE A 397 13.06 27.42 5.08
N ASN A 398 14.22 26.98 5.53
CA ASN A 398 14.47 25.58 5.79
C ASN A 398 15.48 25.39 6.93
N ARG A 399 15.30 24.33 7.74
CA ARG A 399 16.24 23.97 8.81
C ARG A 399 17.67 23.83 8.33
N THR A 400 17.87 23.27 7.13
CA THR A 400 19.18 23.20 6.46
C THR A 400 19.26 24.35 5.49
N GLN A 401 20.03 25.39 5.84
CA GLN A 401 20.14 26.63 5.08
C GLN A 401 20.60 26.38 3.62
N ASP A 402 21.62 25.52 3.42
CA ASP A 402 22.13 25.18 2.10
C ASP A 402 21.05 24.67 1.14
N ARG A 403 20.06 23.93 1.66
CA ARG A 403 18.94 23.45 0.83
C ARG A 403 17.99 24.58 0.42
N ALA A 404 17.73 25.53 1.31
CA ALA A 404 16.92 26.71 0.99
C ALA A 404 17.63 27.57 -0.07
N GLU A 405 18.95 27.80 0.10
CA GLU A 405 19.76 28.55 -0.85
C GLU A 405 19.84 27.86 -2.21
N ALA A 406 20.04 26.55 -2.25
CA ALA A 406 20.04 25.78 -3.48
C ALA A 406 18.72 25.92 -4.24
N LEU A 407 17.61 25.77 -3.52
CA LEU A 407 16.26 25.90 -4.10
C LEU A 407 16.00 27.33 -4.58
N ALA A 408 16.33 28.35 -3.78
CA ALA A 408 16.17 29.74 -4.15
C ALA A 408 17.02 30.11 -5.37
N ASN A 409 18.29 29.76 -5.38
CA ASN A 409 19.20 30.04 -6.49
C ASN A 409 18.75 29.39 -7.80
N GLU A 410 18.15 28.21 -7.73
CA GLU A 410 17.65 27.52 -8.92
C GLU A 410 16.51 28.28 -9.60
N PHE A 411 15.61 28.87 -8.83
CA PHE A 411 14.43 29.55 -9.40
C PHE A 411 14.54 31.08 -9.45
N ASN A 412 15.52 31.67 -8.79
CA ASN A 412 15.70 33.13 -8.83
C ASN A 412 16.22 33.62 -10.18
N GLY A 413 15.70 34.71 -10.66
CA GLY A 413 16.12 35.35 -11.91
C GLY A 413 15.72 34.62 -13.20
N ARG A 414 14.89 33.57 -13.12
CA ARG A 414 14.28 32.91 -14.29
C ARG A 414 13.24 33.84 -14.93
N GLU A 415 12.78 33.53 -16.13
CA GLU A 415 11.72 34.25 -16.80
C GLU A 415 10.35 33.82 -16.22
N ALA A 416 9.59 34.78 -15.72
CA ALA A 416 8.21 34.57 -15.26
C ALA A 416 7.22 34.65 -16.44
N ALA A 417 5.98 34.21 -16.24
CA ALA A 417 4.91 34.27 -17.24
C ALA A 417 4.64 35.69 -17.72
N SER A 418 4.91 36.71 -16.90
CA SER A 418 4.80 38.14 -17.23
C SER A 418 5.97 38.70 -18.04
N GLY A 419 6.99 37.91 -18.37
CA GLY A 419 8.27 38.36 -18.95
C GLY A 419 9.22 39.06 -17.97
N ARG A 420 8.83 39.18 -16.69
CA ARG A 420 9.71 39.71 -15.63
C ARG A 420 10.63 38.60 -15.08
N ARG A 421 11.65 38.98 -14.29
CA ARG A 421 12.49 38.03 -13.59
C ARG A 421 11.81 37.56 -12.30
N THR A 422 11.83 36.27 -12.04
CA THR A 422 11.38 35.68 -10.77
C THR A 422 12.21 36.20 -9.62
N LYS A 423 11.57 36.40 -8.46
CA LYS A 423 12.21 36.81 -7.21
C LYS A 423 12.06 35.71 -6.17
N VAL A 424 13.09 34.91 -6.00
CA VAL A 424 13.15 33.83 -5.01
C VAL A 424 14.42 34.01 -4.18
N VAL A 425 14.27 34.10 -2.86
CA VAL A 425 15.37 34.25 -1.92
C VAL A 425 15.30 33.21 -0.82
N ALA A 426 16.42 32.87 -0.22
CA ALA A 426 16.47 32.05 0.97
C ALA A 426 16.71 32.94 2.19
N ALA A 427 16.07 32.61 3.31
CA ALA A 427 16.29 33.27 4.59
C ALA A 427 16.48 32.22 5.70
N LYS A 428 17.11 32.65 6.80
CA LYS A 428 17.25 31.83 7.99
C LYS A 428 15.90 31.65 8.70
N ALA A 429 15.67 30.50 9.32
CA ALA A 429 14.41 30.20 9.97
C ALA A 429 14.03 31.21 11.08
N ASP A 430 15.00 31.78 11.77
CA ASP A 430 14.82 32.79 12.81
C ASP A 430 14.43 34.19 12.27
N ALA A 431 14.62 34.43 10.98
CA ALA A 431 14.25 35.70 10.36
C ALA A 431 12.75 35.81 10.00
N ILE A 432 11.99 34.71 10.10
CA ILE A 432 10.61 34.65 9.64
C ILE A 432 9.66 35.61 10.41
N ALA A 433 9.91 35.83 11.69
CA ALA A 433 9.12 36.75 12.54
C ALA A 433 9.39 38.23 12.24
N GLY A 434 10.54 38.55 11.65
CA GLY A 434 10.97 39.92 11.32
C GLY A 434 10.40 40.49 10.03
N ASP A 435 9.80 39.66 9.19
CA ASP A 435 9.25 40.04 7.87
C ASP A 435 7.72 39.90 7.82
N ARG A 436 7.09 40.63 6.90
CA ARG A 436 5.67 40.49 6.63
C ARG A 436 5.45 39.71 5.35
N PHE A 437 4.58 38.70 5.42
CA PHE A 437 4.15 37.88 4.28
C PHE A 437 2.63 37.88 4.16
N ASP A 438 2.14 37.82 2.92
CA ASP A 438 0.72 37.68 2.63
C ASP A 438 0.29 36.22 2.79
N VAL A 439 1.23 35.27 2.54
CA VAL A 439 0.98 33.83 2.58
C VAL A 439 2.14 33.10 3.24
N PHE A 440 1.83 32.20 4.18
CA PHE A 440 2.75 31.20 4.72
C PHE A 440 2.33 29.82 4.21
N ILE A 441 3.26 29.04 3.66
CA ILE A 441 3.01 27.68 3.16
C ILE A 441 3.93 26.68 3.85
N ASN A 442 3.35 25.77 4.64
CA ASN A 442 4.11 24.66 5.24
C ASN A 442 4.28 23.52 4.23
N CYS A 443 5.53 23.24 3.87
CA CYS A 443 5.94 22.09 3.06
C CYS A 443 6.86 21.13 3.85
N THR A 444 6.85 21.23 5.18
CA THR A 444 7.59 20.34 6.09
C THR A 444 6.68 19.25 6.64
N PRO A 445 7.21 18.16 7.22
CA PRO A 445 6.40 17.16 7.91
C PRO A 445 6.07 17.54 9.37
N MET A 446 6.30 18.79 9.80
CA MET A 446 5.88 19.26 11.12
C MET A 446 4.36 19.33 11.21
N GLY A 447 3.81 18.90 12.33
CA GLY A 447 2.36 18.78 12.50
C GLY A 447 1.73 17.53 11.88
N MET A 448 2.50 16.68 11.19
CA MET A 448 2.00 15.45 10.55
C MET A 448 1.92 14.31 11.56
N ALA A 449 0.80 13.60 11.61
CA ALA A 449 0.66 12.40 12.43
C ALA A 449 1.72 11.33 12.04
N GLY A 450 2.45 10.82 13.05
CA GLY A 450 3.56 9.90 12.84
C GLY A 450 4.82 10.54 12.25
N GLY A 451 4.82 11.84 12.04
CA GLY A 451 5.98 12.62 11.61
C GLY A 451 6.99 12.91 12.75
N PRO A 452 8.09 13.62 12.46
CA PRO A 452 9.15 13.87 13.43
C PRO A 452 8.75 14.85 14.55
N ALA A 453 7.73 15.69 14.35
CA ALA A 453 7.24 16.68 15.31
C ALA A 453 5.71 16.87 15.11
N PRO A 454 4.88 15.87 15.51
CA PRO A 454 3.45 15.87 15.19
C PRO A 454 2.66 16.94 15.94
N ASP A 455 3.14 17.37 17.10
CA ASP A 455 2.45 18.31 17.98
C ASP A 455 3.02 19.75 17.89
N GLU A 456 3.94 19.99 16.94
CA GLU A 456 4.62 21.29 16.79
C GLU A 456 4.18 22.02 15.53
N SER A 457 4.05 23.35 15.64
CA SER A 457 3.90 24.25 14.50
C SER A 457 5.27 24.58 13.90
N PRO A 458 5.40 24.65 12.56
CA PRO A 458 6.61 25.15 11.93
C PRO A 458 6.80 26.67 12.06
N LEU A 459 5.77 27.42 12.48
CA LEU A 459 5.84 28.86 12.70
C LEU A 459 6.07 29.18 14.19
N PRO A 460 7.04 30.03 14.53
CA PRO A 460 7.18 30.61 15.85
C PRO A 460 5.93 31.38 16.30
N ASP A 461 5.71 31.48 17.62
CA ASP A 461 4.53 32.15 18.18
C ASP A 461 4.52 33.68 17.97
N ASP A 462 5.69 34.28 17.72
CA ASP A 462 5.87 35.73 17.50
C ASP A 462 5.72 36.15 16.02
N VAL A 463 5.41 35.22 15.13
CA VAL A 463 5.10 35.55 13.72
C VAL A 463 3.79 36.33 13.66
N PRO A 464 3.76 37.52 13.01
CA PRO A 464 2.54 38.32 12.91
C PRO A 464 1.53 37.65 11.98
N LEU A 465 0.51 37.06 12.56
CA LEU A 465 -0.65 36.51 11.87
C LEU A 465 -1.86 37.38 12.16
N ASP A 466 -2.61 37.75 11.13
CA ASP A 466 -3.87 38.49 11.24
C ASP A 466 -4.85 38.09 10.13
N GLU A 467 -6.01 38.71 10.06
CA GLU A 467 -7.09 38.42 9.09
C GLU A 467 -6.70 38.62 7.61
N ASN A 468 -5.60 39.32 7.33
CA ASN A 468 -5.10 39.57 5.99
C ASN A 468 -4.09 38.50 5.54
N VAL A 469 -3.60 37.69 6.48
CA VAL A 469 -2.63 36.62 6.24
C VAL A 469 -3.35 35.33 5.88
N THR A 470 -2.79 34.60 4.92
CA THR A 470 -3.25 33.25 4.58
C THR A 470 -2.18 32.22 5.00
N VAL A 471 -2.59 31.19 5.72
CA VAL A 471 -1.73 30.09 6.12
C VAL A 471 -2.20 28.81 5.41
N PHE A 472 -1.33 28.24 4.59
CA PHE A 472 -1.57 27.02 3.87
C PHE A 472 -0.67 25.90 4.42
N ASP A 473 -1.28 24.87 4.96
CA ASP A 473 -0.53 23.69 5.41
C ASP A 473 -0.68 22.54 4.41
N THR A 474 0.42 22.07 3.82
CA THR A 474 0.36 20.93 2.89
C THR A 474 0.25 19.58 3.61
N VAL A 475 0.36 19.55 4.93
CA VAL A 475 0.02 18.38 5.76
C VAL A 475 -1.50 18.19 5.77
N TYR A 476 -1.95 16.95 5.55
CA TYR A 476 -3.38 16.60 5.51
C TYR A 476 -3.83 15.59 6.57
N THR A 477 -2.88 15.03 7.32
CA THR A 477 -3.16 14.14 8.47
C THR A 477 -2.34 14.57 9.69
N PRO A 478 -2.98 15.12 10.75
CA PRO A 478 -4.41 15.41 10.87
C PRO A 478 -4.85 16.57 9.96
N GLN A 479 -6.16 16.71 9.68
CA GLN A 479 -6.69 17.85 8.91
C GLN A 479 -6.50 19.19 9.60
N ARG A 480 -6.53 19.21 10.92
CA ARG A 480 -6.28 20.39 11.76
C ARG A 480 -4.95 20.20 12.48
N THR A 481 -3.89 20.65 11.85
CA THR A 481 -2.53 20.61 12.38
C THR A 481 -2.32 21.70 13.45
N PRO A 482 -1.25 21.64 14.27
CA PRO A 482 -0.86 22.72 15.17
C PRO A 482 -0.73 24.07 14.44
N LEU A 483 -0.22 24.10 13.22
CA LEU A 483 -0.11 25.29 12.39
C LEU A 483 -1.50 25.90 12.06
N ILE A 484 -2.45 25.07 11.67
CA ILE A 484 -3.83 25.53 11.39
C ILE A 484 -4.47 26.07 12.67
N HIS A 485 -4.32 25.40 13.80
CA HIS A 485 -4.81 25.91 15.10
C HIS A 485 -4.18 27.25 15.48
N GLN A 486 -2.88 27.41 15.32
CA GLN A 486 -2.18 28.67 15.56
C GLN A 486 -2.72 29.78 14.68
N ALA A 487 -2.88 29.54 13.37
CA ALA A 487 -3.40 30.52 12.42
C ALA A 487 -4.84 30.96 12.74
N GLU A 488 -5.73 30.00 13.03
CA GLU A 488 -7.13 30.28 13.41
C GLU A 488 -7.23 31.10 14.70
N ALA A 489 -6.36 30.82 15.69
CA ALA A 489 -6.33 31.58 16.96
C ALA A 489 -6.00 33.06 16.77
N HIS A 490 -5.30 33.41 15.69
CA HIS A 490 -4.94 34.78 15.32
C HIS A 490 -5.85 35.39 14.24
N GLY A 491 -6.90 34.67 13.82
CA GLY A 491 -7.87 35.14 12.83
C GLY A 491 -7.37 35.06 11.39
N ALA A 492 -6.22 34.42 11.14
CA ALA A 492 -5.70 34.23 9.79
C ALA A 492 -6.56 33.27 8.98
N ARG A 493 -6.59 33.45 7.65
CA ARG A 493 -7.25 32.52 6.73
C ARG A 493 -6.44 31.23 6.64
N THR A 494 -7.12 30.08 6.68
CA THR A 494 -6.44 28.78 6.63
C THR A 494 -6.84 27.97 5.41
N ILE A 495 -5.87 27.25 4.84
CA ILE A 495 -6.05 26.30 3.73
C ILE A 495 -5.45 24.97 4.17
N SER A 496 -6.26 23.90 4.11
CA SER A 496 -5.85 22.57 4.50
C SER A 496 -5.15 21.82 3.36
N GLY A 497 -4.16 21.03 3.69
CA GLY A 497 -3.47 20.13 2.75
C GLY A 497 -4.39 19.08 2.11
N LEU A 498 -5.54 18.80 2.72
CA LEU A 498 -6.52 17.90 2.15
C LEU A 498 -7.08 18.40 0.82
N ASP A 499 -7.31 19.71 0.68
CA ASP A 499 -7.79 20.29 -0.59
C ASP A 499 -6.77 20.11 -1.71
N MET A 500 -5.51 20.42 -1.44
CA MET A 500 -4.42 20.14 -2.39
C MET A 500 -4.29 18.65 -2.70
N PHE A 501 -4.38 17.78 -1.68
CA PHE A 501 -4.27 16.33 -1.86
C PHE A 501 -5.36 15.79 -2.79
N LEU A 502 -6.60 16.21 -2.63
CA LEU A 502 -7.71 15.79 -3.48
C LEU A 502 -7.57 16.30 -4.92
N ARG A 503 -7.14 17.56 -5.12
CA ARG A 503 -6.93 18.15 -6.45
C ARG A 503 -5.83 17.41 -7.22
N GLN A 504 -4.66 17.19 -6.58
CA GLN A 504 -3.57 16.48 -7.24
C GLN A 504 -3.95 15.04 -7.58
N ALA A 505 -4.74 14.37 -6.71
CA ALA A 505 -5.21 13.01 -6.96
C ALA A 505 -6.25 12.96 -8.08
N ALA A 506 -7.12 13.96 -8.19
CA ALA A 506 -8.06 14.09 -9.30
C ALA A 506 -7.32 14.21 -10.64
N MET A 507 -6.33 15.09 -10.74
CA MET A 507 -5.51 15.24 -11.95
C MET A 507 -4.78 13.94 -12.30
N GLN A 508 -4.22 13.22 -11.31
CA GLN A 508 -3.58 11.92 -11.53
C GLN A 508 -4.58 10.89 -12.08
N PHE A 509 -5.76 10.82 -11.48
CA PHE A 509 -6.83 9.93 -11.91
C PHE A 509 -7.24 10.17 -13.37
N GLU A 510 -7.39 11.43 -13.77
CA GLU A 510 -7.72 11.84 -15.13
C GLU A 510 -6.62 11.47 -16.12
N HIS A 511 -5.36 11.67 -15.77
CA HIS A 511 -4.22 11.23 -16.58
C HIS A 511 -4.22 9.72 -16.82
N TRP A 512 -4.58 8.90 -15.82
CA TRP A 512 -4.57 7.43 -15.95
C TRP A 512 -5.78 6.87 -16.66
N THR A 513 -6.93 7.48 -16.47
CA THR A 513 -8.22 6.90 -16.92
C THR A 513 -8.78 7.60 -18.15
N GLY A 514 -8.38 8.83 -18.43
CA GLY A 514 -9.00 9.69 -19.43
C GLY A 514 -10.45 10.06 -19.10
N ARG A 515 -10.85 9.95 -17.83
CA ARG A 515 -12.20 10.24 -17.33
C ARG A 515 -12.12 11.29 -16.24
N ASP A 516 -13.18 12.08 -16.09
CA ASP A 516 -13.32 13.03 -15.00
C ASP A 516 -13.20 12.33 -13.65
N ALA A 517 -12.47 12.94 -12.72
CA ALA A 517 -12.27 12.38 -11.39
C ALA A 517 -13.56 12.45 -10.56
N PRO A 518 -14.01 11.33 -9.96
CA PRO A 518 -15.21 11.29 -9.13
C PRO A 518 -14.91 11.83 -7.72
N THR A 519 -14.76 13.15 -7.60
CA THR A 519 -14.32 13.85 -6.38
C THR A 519 -15.22 13.59 -5.17
N GLU A 520 -16.51 13.36 -5.38
CA GLU A 520 -17.44 12.95 -4.32
C GLU A 520 -17.09 11.58 -3.73
N ALA A 521 -16.70 10.62 -4.59
CA ALA A 521 -16.27 9.29 -4.14
C ALA A 521 -14.93 9.38 -3.38
N PHE A 522 -14.02 10.25 -3.81
CA PHE A 522 -12.77 10.52 -3.09
C PHE A 522 -13.04 11.07 -1.69
N ALA A 523 -13.89 12.08 -1.59
CA ALA A 523 -14.25 12.68 -0.30
C ALA A 523 -14.99 11.69 0.62
N ALA A 524 -15.87 10.86 0.07
CA ALA A 524 -16.57 9.82 0.83
C ALA A 524 -15.60 8.76 1.39
N ALA A 525 -14.61 8.34 0.59
CA ALA A 525 -13.61 7.35 1.01
C ALA A 525 -12.75 7.83 2.20
N LEU A 526 -12.52 9.14 2.32
CA LEU A 526 -11.75 9.73 3.43
C LEU A 526 -12.57 9.88 4.72
N LYS A 527 -13.90 10.00 4.64
CA LYS A 527 -14.76 10.09 5.84
C LYS A 527 -14.90 8.77 6.59
N ASN A 528 -14.61 7.66 5.92
CA ASN A 528 -14.74 6.31 6.46
C ASN A 528 -13.41 5.76 7.03
N GLN A 529 -12.37 6.58 7.15
CA GLN A 529 -11.09 6.31 7.79
C GLN A 529 -10.94 7.09 9.10
#